data_7d60ce500d6f873eb848e67472ca9c4f
#
_entry.id   7d60ce500d6f873eb848e67472ca9c4f
#
_cell.length_a   1.000
_cell.length_b   1.000
_cell.length_c   1.000
_cell.angle_alpha   90.00
_cell.angle_beta   90.00
_cell.angle_gamma   90.00
#
_symmetry.space_group_name_H-M   'P 1'
#
loop_
_entity.id
_entity.type
_entity.pdbx_description
1 polymer ?
#
loop_
_entity_poly.entity_id
_entity_poly.type
_entity_poly.pdbx_seq_one_letter_code
_entity_poly.pdbx_strand_id
1 'polypeptide(L)'
;MPANLTPQYHKAEEAYRRATSSDEELSALQVMLREVPKHKGTDKLQAELKQKISRAKEDVQSGGKASGKRTGYRLPSQGAGRVLLVGPPNTGKSQLLKALTRAEPAVGDYPFTTVEPLPGMMLFEDVQIQLVDTPPITSDVFDPVTQGLMRGADLVLAIADLASDDGPFEFQDFMAKLDSTKTRLGRESKLDENDHGVSY
;
A
#
# COMPACT_ATOMS: atom_id res chain seq x y z
N MET A 1 35.05 16.08 -8.49
CA MET A 1 34.56 16.52 -9.81
C MET A 1 33.28 15.72 -10.10
N PRO A 2 32.17 16.34 -10.49
CA PRO A 2 30.98 15.59 -10.88
C PRO A 2 31.33 14.72 -12.09
N ALA A 3 30.89 13.46 -12.06
CA ALA A 3 31.06 12.55 -13.18
C ALA A 3 30.27 13.09 -14.38
N ASN A 4 30.96 13.32 -15.51
CA ASN A 4 30.30 13.67 -16.77
C ASN A 4 29.53 12.41 -17.26
N LEU A 5 28.26 12.31 -16.89
CA LEU A 5 27.38 11.23 -17.31
C LEU A 5 26.88 11.49 -18.74
N THR A 6 26.74 10.42 -19.51
CA THR A 6 26.32 10.52 -20.93
C THR A 6 24.84 10.90 -21.04
N PRO A 7 24.41 11.52 -22.15
CA PRO A 7 22.98 11.76 -22.40
C PRO A 7 22.14 10.44 -22.40
N GLN A 8 22.76 9.33 -22.79
CA GLN A 8 22.14 8.00 -22.75
C GLN A 8 21.90 7.54 -21.31
N TYR A 9 22.82 7.85 -20.38
CA TYR A 9 22.62 7.59 -18.97
C TYR A 9 21.40 8.34 -18.43
N HIS A 10 21.28 9.64 -18.73
CA HIS A 10 20.15 10.44 -18.28
C HIS A 10 18.80 9.95 -18.84
N LYS A 11 18.77 9.52 -20.13
CA LYS A 11 17.56 8.89 -20.68
C LYS A 11 17.19 7.59 -19.96
N ALA A 12 18.18 6.76 -19.62
CA ALA A 12 17.97 5.54 -18.87
C ALA A 12 17.53 5.83 -17.42
N GLU A 13 18.03 6.89 -16.81
CA GLU A 13 17.60 7.36 -15.50
C GLU A 13 16.14 7.82 -15.50
N GLU A 14 15.71 8.54 -16.54
CA GLU A 14 14.30 8.90 -16.71
C GLU A 14 13.42 7.66 -16.94
N ALA A 15 13.87 6.72 -17.75
CA ALA A 15 13.16 5.45 -17.97
C ALA A 15 13.02 4.67 -16.65
N TYR A 16 14.09 4.62 -15.83
CA TYR A 16 14.06 4.03 -14.49
C TYR A 16 13.04 4.70 -13.56
N ARG A 17 12.93 6.04 -13.62
CA ARG A 17 11.94 6.78 -12.81
C ARG A 17 10.49 6.55 -13.25
N ARG A 18 10.29 6.25 -14.53
CA ARG A 18 8.95 6.00 -15.14
C ARG A 18 8.57 4.52 -15.18
N ALA A 19 9.51 3.63 -14.88
CA ALA A 19 9.28 2.19 -14.90
C ALA A 19 8.14 1.79 -13.96
N THR A 20 7.18 1.05 -14.47
CA THR A 20 6.01 0.55 -13.75
C THR A 20 6.11 -0.94 -13.43
N SER A 21 7.00 -1.65 -14.11
CA SER A 21 7.26 -3.08 -13.89
C SER A 21 8.71 -3.36 -13.48
N SER A 22 8.92 -4.47 -12.76
CA SER A 22 10.26 -4.92 -12.34
C SER A 22 11.19 -5.21 -13.54
N ASP A 23 10.63 -5.66 -14.67
CA ASP A 23 11.38 -5.93 -15.89
C ASP A 23 11.86 -4.63 -16.55
N GLU A 24 11.00 -3.60 -16.60
CA GLU A 24 11.37 -2.27 -17.10
C GLU A 24 12.43 -1.63 -16.21
N GLU A 25 12.27 -1.75 -14.88
CA GLU A 25 13.24 -1.25 -13.90
C GLU A 25 14.60 -1.92 -14.09
N LEU A 26 14.63 -3.25 -14.22
CA LEU A 26 15.84 -4.01 -14.44
C LEU A 26 16.52 -3.61 -15.76
N SER A 27 15.75 -3.48 -16.84
CA SER A 27 16.25 -3.06 -18.15
C SER A 27 16.88 -1.68 -18.09
N ALA A 28 16.22 -0.70 -17.46
CA ALA A 28 16.72 0.65 -17.32
C ALA A 28 18.01 0.70 -16.48
N LEU A 29 18.08 -0.03 -15.36
CA LEU A 29 19.29 -0.13 -14.50
C LEU A 29 20.46 -0.76 -15.25
N GLN A 30 20.22 -1.77 -16.09
CA GLN A 30 21.27 -2.37 -16.92
C GLN A 30 21.84 -1.39 -17.94
N VAL A 31 20.98 -0.59 -18.59
CA VAL A 31 21.41 0.47 -19.50
C VAL A 31 22.21 1.54 -18.75
N MET A 32 21.74 1.99 -17.59
CA MET A 32 22.46 2.95 -16.76
C MET A 32 23.87 2.43 -16.43
N LEU A 33 23.99 1.17 -15.99
CA LEU A 33 25.30 0.58 -15.65
C LEU A 33 26.25 0.49 -16.86
N ARG A 34 25.71 0.24 -18.04
CA ARG A 34 26.47 0.17 -19.30
C ARG A 34 27.02 1.53 -19.72
N GLU A 35 26.22 2.58 -19.52
CA GLU A 35 26.50 3.94 -19.96
C GLU A 35 27.32 4.75 -18.93
N VAL A 36 27.57 4.23 -17.73
CA VAL A 36 28.46 4.87 -16.75
C VAL A 36 29.92 4.74 -17.20
N PRO A 37 30.66 5.84 -17.35
CA PRO A 37 32.07 5.79 -17.68
C PRO A 37 32.87 5.01 -16.62
N LYS A 38 33.78 4.16 -17.05
CA LYS A 38 34.62 3.33 -16.16
C LYS A 38 35.87 4.10 -15.73
N HIS A 39 35.78 4.86 -14.67
CA HIS A 39 36.95 5.54 -14.06
C HIS A 39 36.74 5.64 -12.54
N LYS A 40 37.83 5.87 -11.82
CA LYS A 40 37.90 5.87 -10.35
C LYS A 40 36.90 6.80 -9.66
N GLY A 41 36.36 7.82 -10.35
CA GLY A 41 35.33 8.72 -9.83
C GLY A 41 33.90 8.17 -9.92
N THR A 42 33.66 7.05 -10.64
CA THR A 42 32.36 6.43 -10.83
C THR A 42 32.22 5.06 -10.14
N ASP A 43 33.26 4.60 -9.45
CA ASP A 43 33.28 3.29 -8.80
C ASP A 43 32.13 3.12 -7.79
N LYS A 44 31.85 4.17 -7.02
CA LYS A 44 30.74 4.18 -6.05
C LYS A 44 29.39 4.07 -6.75
N LEU A 45 29.18 4.83 -7.82
CA LEU A 45 27.93 4.79 -8.62
C LEU A 45 27.75 3.42 -9.28
N GLN A 46 28.82 2.83 -9.82
CA GLN A 46 28.78 1.48 -10.39
C GLN A 46 28.44 0.42 -9.33
N ALA A 47 28.98 0.53 -8.11
CA ALA A 47 28.66 -0.37 -7.02
C ALA A 47 27.18 -0.25 -6.61
N GLU A 48 26.66 0.96 -6.50
CA GLU A 48 25.24 1.22 -6.19
C GLU A 48 24.31 0.65 -7.27
N LEU A 49 24.64 0.85 -8.55
CA LEU A 49 23.86 0.29 -9.67
C LEU A 49 23.90 -1.23 -9.69
N LYS A 50 25.04 -1.87 -9.46
CA LYS A 50 25.15 -3.33 -9.37
C LYS A 50 24.31 -3.89 -8.23
N GLN A 51 24.29 -3.22 -7.07
CA GLN A 51 23.47 -3.63 -5.93
C GLN A 51 21.98 -3.52 -6.24
N LYS A 52 21.55 -2.44 -6.92
CA LYS A 52 20.16 -2.27 -7.37
C LYS A 52 19.76 -3.33 -8.40
N ILE A 53 20.64 -3.65 -9.37
CA ILE A 53 20.41 -4.71 -10.36
C ILE A 53 20.28 -6.08 -9.70
N SER A 54 21.10 -6.39 -8.69
CA SER A 54 20.98 -7.66 -7.96
C SER A 54 19.61 -7.81 -7.30
N ARG A 55 19.14 -6.76 -6.63
CA ARG A 55 17.81 -6.74 -6.01
C ARG A 55 16.69 -6.86 -7.05
N ALA A 56 16.77 -6.10 -8.14
CA ALA A 56 15.76 -6.16 -9.21
C ALA A 56 15.72 -7.55 -9.88
N LYS A 57 16.86 -8.24 -10.01
CA LYS A 57 16.91 -9.62 -10.52
C LYS A 57 16.26 -10.62 -9.56
N GLU A 58 16.49 -10.48 -8.26
CA GLU A 58 15.84 -11.33 -7.24
C GLU A 58 14.31 -11.15 -7.30
N ASP A 59 13.85 -9.92 -7.50
CA ASP A 59 12.43 -9.59 -7.64
C ASP A 59 11.81 -10.22 -8.89
N VAL A 60 12.50 -10.21 -10.03
CA VAL A 60 12.07 -10.85 -11.28
C VAL A 60 12.09 -12.38 -11.17
N GLN A 61 13.12 -12.97 -10.54
CA GLN A 61 13.25 -14.43 -10.40
C GLN A 61 12.29 -15.03 -9.39
N SER A 62 11.86 -14.26 -8.39
CA SER A 62 10.86 -14.70 -7.41
C SER A 62 9.44 -14.79 -7.96
N GLY A 63 9.27 -14.70 -9.29
CA GLY A 63 8.01 -14.94 -9.99
C GLY A 63 6.92 -13.91 -9.68
N GLY A 64 7.30 -12.64 -9.65
CA GLY A 64 6.30 -11.58 -9.53
C GLY A 64 5.51 -11.61 -8.22
N LYS A 65 5.98 -12.28 -7.17
CA LYS A 65 5.66 -11.85 -5.82
C LYS A 65 6.34 -10.49 -5.67
N ALA A 66 5.56 -9.48 -6.04
CA ALA A 66 5.95 -8.10 -5.94
C ALA A 66 6.64 -7.87 -4.60
N SER A 67 7.97 -8.00 -4.58
CA SER A 67 8.79 -7.13 -3.80
C SER A 67 8.62 -5.78 -4.50
N GLY A 68 7.37 -5.30 -4.51
CA GLY A 68 7.08 -3.97 -4.93
C GLY A 68 8.11 -3.11 -4.27
N LYS A 69 8.78 -2.21 -5.00
CA LYS A 69 9.18 -0.97 -4.39
C LYS A 69 8.12 -0.77 -3.32
N ARG A 70 8.51 -0.83 -2.07
CA ARG A 70 7.78 -0.18 -1.02
C ARG A 70 7.88 1.32 -1.32
N THR A 71 7.31 1.76 -2.43
CA THR A 71 6.55 2.98 -2.46
C THR A 71 5.45 2.67 -1.46
N GLY A 72 5.88 2.61 -0.18
CA GLY A 72 4.94 2.48 0.88
C GLY A 72 4.01 3.63 0.64
N TYR A 73 2.79 3.33 0.18
CA TYR A 73 1.71 4.30 0.18
C TYR A 73 1.67 4.83 1.61
N ARG A 74 2.40 5.90 1.79
CA ARG A 74 2.59 6.50 3.10
C ARG A 74 1.54 7.58 3.21
N LEU A 75 0.37 7.17 3.65
CA LEU A 75 -0.65 8.13 4.03
C LEU A 75 -0.20 8.80 5.33
N PRO A 76 0.17 10.09 5.30
CA PRO A 76 0.50 10.81 6.52
C PRO A 76 -0.74 10.87 7.41
N SER A 77 -0.56 10.67 8.73
CA SER A 77 -1.62 10.88 9.70
C SER A 77 -1.94 12.37 9.78
N GLN A 78 -3.21 12.72 9.69
CA GLN A 78 -3.71 14.09 9.75
C GLN A 78 -4.88 14.17 10.75
N GLY A 79 -5.02 15.33 11.36
CA GLY A 79 -6.09 15.57 12.35
C GLY A 79 -5.80 14.93 13.71
N ALA A 80 -6.85 14.77 14.52
CA ALA A 80 -6.78 14.28 15.89
C ALA A 80 -6.63 12.76 16.00
N GLY A 81 -6.98 12.01 14.92
CA GLY A 81 -6.87 10.57 14.87
C GLY A 81 -7.19 10.03 13.47
N ARG A 82 -6.78 8.79 13.23
CA ARG A 82 -7.03 8.06 11.97
C ARG A 82 -7.93 6.87 12.21
N VAL A 83 -9.03 6.81 11.45
CA VAL A 83 -9.98 5.71 11.44
C VAL A 83 -9.92 5.02 10.07
N LEU A 84 -9.66 3.73 10.04
CA LEU A 84 -9.74 2.93 8.82
C LEU A 84 -11.11 2.29 8.67
N LEU A 85 -11.68 2.39 7.46
CA LEU A 85 -12.89 1.69 7.06
C LEU A 85 -12.48 0.40 6.33
N VAL A 86 -12.74 -0.75 6.95
CA VAL A 86 -12.37 -2.06 6.42
C VAL A 86 -13.60 -2.98 6.29
N GLY A 87 -13.52 -3.99 5.44
CA GLY A 87 -14.60 -4.97 5.29
C GLY A 87 -14.68 -5.55 3.89
N PRO A 88 -15.63 -6.45 3.65
CA PRO A 88 -15.90 -7.06 2.35
C PRO A 88 -16.21 -6.05 1.24
N PRO A 89 -16.26 -6.50 -0.03
CA PRO A 89 -16.75 -5.67 -1.13
C PRO A 89 -18.19 -5.20 -0.89
N ASN A 90 -18.58 -4.10 -1.50
CA ASN A 90 -19.94 -3.56 -1.55
C ASN A 90 -20.64 -3.28 -0.20
N THR A 91 -19.88 -3.28 0.91
CA THR A 91 -20.43 -2.99 2.25
C THR A 91 -20.68 -1.51 2.53
N GLY A 92 -20.49 -0.63 1.54
CA GLY A 92 -20.78 0.79 1.69
C GLY A 92 -19.65 1.65 2.29
N LYS A 93 -18.39 1.13 2.41
CA LYS A 93 -17.24 1.87 2.93
C LYS A 93 -17.06 3.24 2.28
N SER A 94 -16.98 3.26 0.95
CA SER A 94 -16.81 4.49 0.16
C SER A 94 -18.02 5.43 0.26
N GLN A 95 -19.22 4.87 0.40
CA GLN A 95 -20.42 5.68 0.62
C GLN A 95 -20.39 6.33 2.01
N LEU A 96 -19.96 5.59 3.02
CA LEU A 96 -19.79 6.13 4.37
C LEU A 96 -18.74 7.26 4.39
N LEU A 97 -17.59 7.05 3.74
CA LEU A 97 -16.57 8.10 3.59
C LEU A 97 -17.17 9.36 2.95
N LYS A 98 -17.89 9.21 1.83
CA LYS A 98 -18.52 10.31 1.12
C LYS A 98 -19.57 11.04 1.97
N ALA A 99 -20.36 10.29 2.76
CA ALA A 99 -21.39 10.86 3.62
C ALA A 99 -20.81 11.67 4.80
N LEU A 100 -19.69 11.23 5.35
CA LEU A 100 -19.08 11.85 6.55
C LEU A 100 -17.98 12.88 6.23
N THR A 101 -17.49 12.90 5.00
CA THR A 101 -16.42 13.79 4.59
C THR A 101 -16.78 14.55 3.32
N ARG A 102 -15.90 15.46 2.89
CA ARG A 102 -16.01 16.12 1.57
C ARG A 102 -15.17 15.40 0.50
N ALA A 103 -14.66 14.20 0.80
CA ALA A 103 -13.92 13.39 -0.16
C ALA A 103 -14.85 12.93 -1.29
N GLU A 104 -14.38 13.04 -2.52
CA GLU A 104 -15.06 12.50 -3.70
C GLU A 104 -14.32 11.20 -4.09
N PRO A 105 -14.79 10.02 -3.61
CA PRO A 105 -14.25 8.77 -4.10
C PRO A 105 -14.54 8.67 -5.59
N ALA A 106 -13.59 8.19 -6.37
CA ALA A 106 -13.81 7.85 -7.77
C ALA A 106 -14.82 6.68 -7.80
N VAL A 107 -16.10 7.01 -7.95
CA VAL A 107 -17.16 6.01 -8.11
C VAL A 107 -17.09 5.55 -9.56
N GLY A 108 -16.43 4.42 -9.79
CA GLY A 108 -16.53 3.73 -11.07
C GLY A 108 -17.69 2.74 -11.01
N ASP A 109 -18.40 2.59 -12.13
CA ASP A 109 -19.52 1.65 -12.30
C ASP A 109 -19.11 0.16 -12.27
N TYR A 110 -17.86 -0.13 -11.90
CA TYR A 110 -17.33 -1.48 -11.84
C TYR A 110 -17.08 -1.93 -10.40
N PRO A 111 -17.47 -3.17 -10.04
CA PRO A 111 -17.05 -3.77 -8.78
C PRO A 111 -15.51 -3.82 -8.71
N PHE A 112 -14.94 -3.49 -7.54
CA PHE A 112 -13.49 -3.39 -7.26
C PHE A 112 -12.83 -2.06 -7.63
N THR A 113 -13.52 -0.92 -7.50
CA THR A 113 -13.01 0.39 -7.91
C THR A 113 -11.99 1.02 -6.94
N THR A 114 -11.94 0.61 -5.69
CA THR A 114 -10.95 1.15 -4.74
C THR A 114 -9.66 0.33 -4.84
N VAL A 115 -8.73 0.78 -5.67
CA VAL A 115 -7.39 0.15 -5.82
C VAL A 115 -6.41 0.71 -4.80
N GLU A 116 -6.60 1.97 -4.37
CA GLU A 116 -5.76 2.66 -3.40
C GLU A 116 -6.59 3.20 -2.24
N PRO A 117 -6.02 3.22 -1.01
CA PRO A 117 -6.70 3.82 0.14
C PRO A 117 -6.99 5.31 -0.08
N LEU A 118 -8.23 5.73 0.13
CA LEU A 118 -8.68 7.11 -0.06
C LEU A 118 -8.93 7.80 1.28
N PRO A 119 -8.18 8.86 1.63
CA PRO A 119 -8.43 9.61 2.84
C PRO A 119 -9.51 10.67 2.66
N GLY A 120 -10.30 10.89 3.69
CA GLY A 120 -11.22 12.02 3.84
C GLY A 120 -11.15 12.59 5.24
N MET A 121 -11.42 13.89 5.39
CA MET A 121 -11.41 14.55 6.69
C MET A 121 -12.84 14.78 7.17
N MET A 122 -13.21 14.12 8.26
CA MET A 122 -14.47 14.31 8.97
C MET A 122 -14.28 15.38 10.04
N LEU A 123 -15.16 16.37 10.06
CA LEU A 123 -15.19 17.35 11.15
C LEU A 123 -16.12 16.81 12.25
N PHE A 124 -15.59 16.70 13.45
CA PHE A 124 -16.35 16.37 14.64
C PHE A 124 -16.08 17.42 15.71
N GLU A 125 -17.09 18.21 16.05
CA GLU A 125 -16.94 19.40 16.91
C GLU A 125 -15.81 20.32 16.36
N ASP A 126 -14.76 20.55 17.14
CA ASP A 126 -13.65 21.43 16.81
C ASP A 126 -12.43 20.66 16.28
N VAL A 127 -12.54 19.34 16.07
CA VAL A 127 -11.42 18.51 15.64
C VAL A 127 -11.71 17.85 14.30
N GLN A 128 -10.65 17.60 13.53
CA GLN A 128 -10.71 16.82 12.30
C GLN A 128 -10.22 15.39 12.56
N ILE A 129 -10.98 14.40 12.07
CA ILE A 129 -10.65 12.99 12.11
C ILE A 129 -10.41 12.51 10.68
N GLN A 130 -9.29 11.85 10.45
CA GLN A 130 -8.96 11.26 9.15
C GLN A 130 -9.67 9.92 9.02
N LEU A 131 -10.65 9.84 8.13
CA LEU A 131 -11.25 8.57 7.70
C LEU A 131 -10.51 8.08 6.45
N VAL A 132 -10.21 6.79 6.39
CA VAL A 132 -9.53 6.18 5.26
C VAL A 132 -10.35 5.02 4.73
N ASP A 133 -10.88 5.17 3.50
CA ASP A 133 -11.49 4.06 2.77
C ASP A 133 -10.40 3.14 2.25
N THR A 134 -10.56 1.83 2.47
CA THR A 134 -9.57 0.84 2.04
C THR A 134 -10.13 -0.09 0.96
N PRO A 135 -9.25 -0.67 0.13
CA PRO A 135 -9.63 -1.75 -0.76
C PRO A 135 -10.36 -2.87 -0.01
N PRO A 136 -11.31 -3.55 -0.66
CA PRO A 136 -12.04 -4.63 -0.02
C PRO A 136 -11.10 -5.78 0.37
N ILE A 137 -11.38 -6.38 1.51
CA ILE A 137 -10.67 -7.57 1.99
C ILE A 137 -11.57 -8.77 1.75
N THR A 138 -11.05 -9.76 1.03
CA THR A 138 -11.73 -11.02 0.71
C THR A 138 -10.91 -12.21 1.19
N SER A 139 -11.46 -13.43 1.12
CA SER A 139 -10.73 -14.68 1.39
C SER A 139 -9.40 -14.77 0.65
N ASP A 140 -9.34 -14.25 -0.59
CA ASP A 140 -8.18 -14.36 -1.47
C ASP A 140 -7.26 -13.16 -1.39
N VAL A 141 -7.80 -11.97 -1.14
CA VAL A 141 -7.09 -10.71 -1.24
C VAL A 141 -7.08 -9.96 0.09
N PHE A 142 -5.88 -9.74 0.60
CA PHE A 142 -5.62 -8.80 1.69
C PHE A 142 -4.32 -8.06 1.39
N ASP A 143 -4.46 -6.83 0.95
CA ASP A 143 -3.35 -6.00 0.50
C ASP A 143 -2.40 -5.65 1.65
N PRO A 144 -1.06 -5.82 1.48
CA PRO A 144 -0.06 -5.47 2.49
C PRO A 144 -0.06 -3.99 2.89
N VAL A 145 -0.50 -3.08 1.98
CA VAL A 145 -0.63 -1.65 2.29
C VAL A 145 -1.75 -1.43 3.30
N THR A 146 -2.91 -2.04 3.06
CA THR A 146 -4.06 -2.01 3.98
C THR A 146 -3.68 -2.59 5.34
N GLN A 147 -2.96 -3.72 5.36
CA GLN A 147 -2.45 -4.32 6.60
C GLN A 147 -1.49 -3.37 7.34
N GLY A 148 -0.62 -2.68 6.59
CA GLY A 148 0.29 -1.66 7.15
C GLY A 148 -0.43 -0.45 7.71
N LEU A 149 -1.50 0.02 7.04
CA LEU A 149 -2.34 1.12 7.50
C LEU A 149 -3.12 0.75 8.76
N MET A 150 -3.65 -0.47 8.87
CA MET A 150 -4.32 -0.97 10.07
C MET A 150 -3.39 -0.90 11.30
N ARG A 151 -2.09 -1.19 11.12
CA ARG A 151 -1.10 -1.10 12.19
C ARG A 151 -0.80 0.33 12.66
N GLY A 152 -1.10 1.32 11.86
CA GLY A 152 -0.87 2.73 12.17
C GLY A 152 -2.16 3.53 12.38
N ALA A 153 -3.31 2.86 12.50
CA ALA A 153 -4.59 3.49 12.76
C ALA A 153 -4.87 3.57 14.27
N ASP A 154 -5.56 4.63 14.67
CA ASP A 154 -6.04 4.77 16.06
C ASP A 154 -7.32 3.95 16.28
N LEU A 155 -8.10 3.74 15.22
CA LEU A 155 -9.31 2.94 15.22
C LEU A 155 -9.50 2.24 13.88
N VAL A 156 -9.99 1.00 13.90
CA VAL A 156 -10.42 0.25 12.74
C VAL A 156 -11.92 0.01 12.82
N LEU A 157 -12.65 0.49 11.83
CA LEU A 157 -14.10 0.31 11.72
C LEU A 157 -14.39 -0.78 10.68
N ALA A 158 -14.79 -1.95 11.16
CA ALA A 158 -15.22 -3.07 10.31
C ALA A 158 -16.68 -2.88 9.89
N ILE A 159 -16.93 -2.86 8.58
CA ILE A 159 -18.26 -2.58 8.01
C ILE A 159 -18.82 -3.85 7.40
N ALA A 160 -20.04 -4.22 7.81
CA ALA A 160 -20.81 -5.34 7.28
C ALA A 160 -22.08 -4.84 6.61
N ASP A 161 -22.46 -5.46 5.50
CA ASP A 161 -23.77 -5.25 4.89
C ASP A 161 -24.79 -6.23 5.50
N LEU A 162 -25.76 -5.70 6.21
CA LEU A 162 -26.86 -6.50 6.80
C LEU A 162 -28.09 -6.56 5.91
N ALA A 163 -28.10 -5.87 4.78
CA ALA A 163 -29.19 -5.91 3.80
C ALA A 163 -29.03 -7.03 2.77
N SER A 164 -27.80 -7.53 2.60
CA SER A 164 -27.51 -8.68 1.74
C SER A 164 -27.68 -10.00 2.49
N ASP A 165 -28.29 -10.99 1.87
CA ASP A 165 -28.42 -12.34 2.44
C ASP A 165 -27.03 -13.01 2.63
N ASP A 166 -26.06 -12.67 1.79
CA ASP A 166 -24.68 -13.17 1.85
C ASP A 166 -23.78 -12.35 2.80
N GLY A 167 -24.22 -11.15 3.20
CA GLY A 167 -23.45 -10.22 4.01
C GLY A 167 -22.83 -10.81 5.29
N PRO A 168 -23.57 -11.59 6.09
CA PRO A 168 -23.02 -12.25 7.27
C PRO A 168 -21.91 -13.27 6.95
N PHE A 169 -22.02 -14.00 5.84
CA PHE A 169 -21.01 -14.97 5.40
C PHE A 169 -19.77 -14.26 4.88
N GLU A 170 -19.93 -13.22 4.06
CA GLU A 170 -18.82 -12.41 3.58
C GLU A 170 -18.05 -11.75 4.74
N PHE A 171 -18.77 -11.30 5.76
CA PHE A 171 -18.14 -10.74 6.96
C PHE A 171 -17.41 -11.80 7.77
N GLN A 172 -17.94 -13.03 7.85
CA GLN A 172 -17.23 -14.15 8.49
C GLN A 172 -15.95 -14.51 7.76
N ASP A 173 -15.96 -14.56 6.42
CA ASP A 173 -14.80 -14.81 5.60
C ASP A 173 -13.75 -13.70 5.76
N PHE A 174 -14.17 -12.44 5.82
CA PHE A 174 -13.33 -11.29 6.13
C PHE A 174 -12.64 -11.46 7.49
N MET A 175 -13.37 -11.80 8.55
CA MET A 175 -12.80 -12.02 9.87
C MET A 175 -11.82 -13.18 9.89
N ALA A 176 -12.13 -14.30 9.23
CA ALA A 176 -11.25 -15.45 9.08
C ALA A 176 -9.97 -15.08 8.33
N LYS A 177 -10.06 -14.20 7.32
CA LYS A 177 -8.89 -13.69 6.60
C LYS A 177 -7.98 -12.87 7.51
N LEU A 178 -8.53 -11.99 8.34
CA LEU A 178 -7.76 -11.23 9.31
C LEU A 178 -7.02 -12.17 10.29
N ASP A 179 -7.71 -13.15 10.85
CA ASP A 179 -7.12 -14.13 11.77
C ASP A 179 -5.98 -14.91 11.12
N SER A 180 -6.13 -15.32 9.85
CA SER A 180 -5.10 -16.02 9.09
C SER A 180 -3.81 -15.22 8.93
N THR A 181 -3.91 -13.90 8.95
CA THR A 181 -2.78 -12.95 8.87
C THR A 181 -2.30 -12.47 10.23
N LYS A 182 -2.75 -13.09 11.32
CA LYS A 182 -2.44 -12.71 12.71
C LYS A 182 -2.88 -11.28 13.04
N THR A 183 -3.95 -10.82 12.41
CA THR A 183 -4.56 -9.51 12.66
C THR A 183 -5.87 -9.73 13.41
N ARG A 184 -6.00 -9.19 14.60
CA ARG A 184 -7.19 -9.31 15.43
C ARG A 184 -7.79 -7.94 15.69
N LEU A 185 -9.09 -7.81 15.51
CA LEU A 185 -9.85 -6.63 15.90
C LEU A 185 -10.33 -6.82 17.33
N GLY A 186 -9.98 -5.91 18.23
CA GLY A 186 -10.38 -5.95 19.64
C GLY A 186 -10.97 -4.62 20.07
N ARG A 187 -11.75 -4.62 21.16
CA ARG A 187 -12.27 -3.39 21.75
C ARG A 187 -11.18 -2.55 22.43
N GLU A 188 -10.15 -3.21 22.89
CA GLU A 188 -9.02 -2.60 23.59
C GLU A 188 -7.74 -3.26 23.10
N SER A 189 -6.68 -2.49 22.95
CA SER A 189 -5.36 -3.03 22.66
C SER A 189 -4.84 -3.75 23.90
N LYS A 190 -5.09 -5.05 24.00
CA LYS A 190 -4.46 -5.93 24.99
C LYS A 190 -3.28 -6.61 24.30
N LEU A 191 -2.14 -5.96 24.33
CA LEU A 191 -0.86 -6.63 24.07
C LEU A 191 -0.54 -7.44 25.32
N ASP A 192 -0.93 -8.70 25.34
CA ASP A 192 -0.39 -9.66 26.30
C ASP A 192 1.02 -10.05 25.80
N GLU A 193 2.03 -10.03 26.67
CA GLU A 193 3.44 -10.33 26.31
C GLU A 193 3.62 -11.69 25.63
N ASN A 194 2.63 -12.59 25.73
CA ASN A 194 2.59 -13.91 25.10
C ASN A 194 1.75 -13.96 23.81
N ASP A 195 1.10 -12.89 23.40
CA ASP A 195 0.28 -12.87 22.19
C ASP A 195 1.12 -12.44 20.98
N HIS A 196 1.44 -13.39 20.12
CA HIS A 196 2.17 -13.14 18.87
C HIS A 196 1.27 -12.53 17.78
N GLY A 197 0.04 -12.16 18.09
CA GLY A 197 -0.90 -11.44 17.26
C GLY A 197 -0.82 -9.92 17.48
N VAL A 198 -1.17 -9.14 16.47
CA VAL A 198 -1.33 -7.69 16.60
C VAL A 198 -2.83 -7.40 16.79
N SER A 199 -3.20 -6.85 17.95
CA SER A 199 -4.55 -6.32 18.20
C SER A 199 -4.65 -4.87 17.74
N TYR A 200 -5.75 -4.50 17.11
CA TYR A 200 -6.09 -3.15 16.68
C TYR A 200 -7.46 -2.76 17.20
#